data_5b02db14d7afb22c7b763deb909f7e94
#
_entry.id   5b02db14d7afb22c7b763deb909f7e94
#
_cell.length_a   1.000
_cell.length_b   1.000
_cell.length_c   1.000
_cell.angle_alpha   90.00
_cell.angle_beta   90.00
_cell.angle_gamma   90.00
#
_symmetry.space_group_name_H-M   'P 1'
#
loop_
_entity.id
_entity.type
_entity.pdbx_description
1 polymer ?
#
loop_
_entity_poly.entity_id
_entity_poly.type
_entity_poly.pdbx_seq_one_letter_code
_entity_poly.pdbx_strand_id
1 'polypeptide(L)'
;MKYTIEHEIPGRIRVRLYGRVPEADVDALESLMTACPCVSSVNVYPRIGSLSVTFAGGDNARAAVLSAMDAVDAKSIEKAKLACPTALSVRTHSLLMDIALLVGSHFARKWFLPAPLRAIHTIWHYRLFLKAAVDSL
;
A
#
# COMPACT_ATOMS: atom_id res chain seq x y z
N MET A 1 15.73 -17.41 -0.68
CA MET A 1 16.33 -16.04 -0.71
C MET A 1 17.23 -15.85 0.49
N LYS A 2 18.41 -15.18 0.38
CA LYS A 2 19.26 -14.93 1.56
C LYS A 2 18.90 -13.59 2.19
N TYR A 3 18.65 -13.56 3.49
CA TYR A 3 18.30 -12.35 4.24
C TYR A 3 18.84 -12.39 5.66
N THR A 4 18.87 -11.24 6.32
CA THR A 4 19.18 -11.10 7.76
C THR A 4 18.04 -10.33 8.41
N ILE A 5 17.60 -10.77 9.59
CA ILE A 5 16.59 -10.05 10.38
C ILE A 5 17.28 -8.82 10.99
N GLU A 6 16.82 -7.62 10.63
CA GLU A 6 17.33 -6.35 11.19
C GLU A 6 16.57 -5.93 12.43
N HIS A 7 15.28 -6.14 12.41
CA HIS A 7 14.41 -5.72 13.51
C HIS A 7 13.16 -6.59 13.55
N GLU A 8 12.78 -6.97 14.75
CA GLU A 8 11.58 -7.78 15.00
C GLU A 8 10.83 -7.23 16.19
N ILE A 9 9.54 -7.03 16.03
CA ILE A 9 8.58 -6.72 17.08
C ILE A 9 7.35 -7.62 16.91
N PRO A 10 6.53 -7.82 17.94
CA PRO A 10 5.32 -8.61 17.81
C PRO A 10 4.45 -8.13 16.63
N GLY A 11 4.17 -9.03 15.69
CA GLY A 11 3.36 -8.76 14.50
C GLY A 11 4.10 -8.08 13.34
N ARG A 12 5.41 -7.81 13.45
CA ARG A 12 6.17 -7.19 12.36
C ARG A 12 7.63 -7.65 12.36
N ILE A 13 8.11 -8.06 11.20
CA ILE A 13 9.51 -8.40 10.95
C ILE A 13 10.06 -7.51 9.85
N ARG A 14 11.24 -6.97 10.07
CA ARG A 14 12.03 -6.26 9.07
C ARG A 14 13.29 -7.05 8.78
N VAL A 15 13.49 -7.38 7.52
CA VAL A 15 14.67 -8.11 7.05
C VAL A 15 15.45 -7.30 6.03
N ARG A 16 16.75 -7.51 6.02
CA ARG A 16 17.63 -7.03 4.98
C ARG A 16 17.95 -8.16 4.02
N LEU A 17 17.75 -7.93 2.75
CA LEU A 17 18.01 -8.88 1.67
C LEU A 17 19.46 -8.77 1.22
N TYR A 18 20.11 -9.92 1.04
CA TYR A 18 21.44 -9.97 0.44
C TYR A 18 21.30 -9.91 -1.08
N GLY A 19 21.42 -8.71 -1.63
CA GLY A 19 21.31 -8.44 -3.04
C GLY A 19 20.34 -7.29 -3.32
N ARG A 20 20.52 -6.68 -4.48
CA ARG A 20 19.66 -5.59 -4.94
C ARG A 20 18.38 -6.22 -5.51
N VAL A 21 17.24 -5.80 -5.01
CA VAL A 21 15.94 -6.17 -5.59
C VAL A 21 15.68 -5.21 -6.75
N PRO A 22 15.59 -5.67 -8.01
CA PRO A 22 15.17 -4.83 -9.10
C PRO A 22 13.76 -4.29 -8.85
N GLU A 23 13.48 -3.05 -9.26
CA GLU A 23 12.13 -2.48 -9.11
C GLU A 23 11.05 -3.32 -9.81
N ALA A 24 11.42 -3.98 -10.91
CA ALA A 24 10.52 -4.90 -11.63
C ALA A 24 10.14 -6.17 -10.84
N ASP A 25 10.86 -6.50 -9.77
CA ASP A 25 10.63 -7.69 -8.95
C ASP A 25 9.84 -7.38 -7.67
N VAL A 26 9.67 -6.09 -7.37
CA VAL A 26 9.00 -5.64 -6.14
C VAL A 26 7.57 -6.15 -6.06
N ASP A 27 6.77 -5.93 -7.11
CA ASP A 27 5.36 -6.31 -7.14
C ASP A 27 5.19 -7.84 -7.07
N ALA A 28 6.08 -8.59 -7.73
CA ALA A 28 6.09 -10.05 -7.68
C ALA A 28 6.43 -10.56 -6.27
N LEU A 29 7.40 -9.92 -5.61
CA LEU A 29 7.80 -10.27 -4.26
C LEU A 29 6.69 -9.94 -3.25
N GLU A 30 6.07 -8.77 -3.36
CA GLU A 30 4.94 -8.38 -2.52
C GLU A 30 3.75 -9.33 -2.70
N SER A 31 3.43 -9.74 -3.93
CA SER A 31 2.34 -10.67 -4.20
C SER A 31 2.61 -12.07 -3.64
N LEU A 32 3.84 -12.57 -3.77
CA LEU A 32 4.24 -13.86 -3.21
C LEU A 32 4.14 -13.89 -1.69
N MET A 33 4.56 -12.82 -1.03
CA MET A 33 4.49 -12.71 0.43
C MET A 33 3.06 -12.52 0.93
N THR A 34 2.24 -11.76 0.19
CA THR A 34 0.83 -11.54 0.52
C THR A 34 -0.03 -12.80 0.32
N ALA A 35 0.44 -13.76 -0.47
CA ALA A 35 -0.22 -15.06 -0.60
C ALA A 35 -0.24 -15.88 0.71
N CYS A 36 0.61 -15.54 1.68
CA CYS A 36 0.57 -16.15 3.01
C CYS A 36 -0.60 -15.58 3.82
N PRO A 37 -1.57 -16.40 4.29
CA PRO A 37 -2.81 -15.92 4.92
C PRO A 37 -2.62 -15.17 6.24
N CYS A 38 -1.46 -15.35 6.89
CA CYS A 38 -1.12 -14.64 8.13
C CYS A 38 -0.56 -13.24 7.89
N VAL A 39 -0.21 -12.88 6.64
CA VAL A 39 0.40 -11.60 6.28
C VAL A 39 -0.68 -10.55 6.05
N SER A 40 -0.58 -9.44 6.78
CA SER A 40 -1.49 -8.30 6.65
C SER A 40 -0.99 -7.25 5.67
N SER A 41 0.32 -7.00 5.66
CA SER A 41 0.94 -6.07 4.71
C SER A 41 2.40 -6.38 4.48
N VAL A 42 2.85 -6.09 3.28
CA VAL A 42 4.25 -6.24 2.84
C VAL A 42 4.70 -4.91 2.25
N ASN A 43 5.91 -4.48 2.60
CA ASN A 43 6.53 -3.30 2.02
C ASN A 43 7.97 -3.63 1.64
N VAL A 44 8.26 -3.55 0.37
CA VAL A 44 9.61 -3.74 -0.19
C VAL A 44 10.26 -2.38 -0.41
N TYR A 45 11.50 -2.24 0.02
CA TYR A 45 12.31 -1.03 -0.16
C TYR A 45 13.53 -1.37 -1.03
N PRO A 46 13.40 -1.31 -2.37
CA PRO A 46 14.43 -1.80 -3.30
C PRO A 46 15.76 -1.04 -3.18
N ARG A 47 15.72 0.26 -2.88
CA ARG A 47 16.91 1.11 -2.75
C ARG A 47 17.84 0.69 -1.62
N ILE A 48 17.27 0.23 -0.51
CA ILE A 48 18.02 -0.19 0.68
C ILE A 48 18.07 -1.70 0.85
N GLY A 49 17.42 -2.47 -0.06
CA GLY A 49 17.34 -3.92 0.02
C GLY A 49 16.64 -4.40 1.29
N SER A 50 15.61 -3.70 1.76
CA SER A 50 14.89 -4.04 2.98
C SER A 50 13.46 -4.47 2.65
N LEU A 51 12.96 -5.47 3.37
CA LEU A 51 11.59 -5.98 3.30
C LEU A 51 10.98 -5.90 4.70
N SER A 52 9.80 -5.31 4.81
CA SER A 52 9.04 -5.26 6.05
C SER A 52 7.73 -6.02 5.87
N VAL A 53 7.49 -7.01 6.71
CA VAL A 53 6.27 -7.83 6.71
C VAL A 53 5.54 -7.62 8.02
N THR A 54 4.27 -7.24 7.92
CA THR A 54 3.35 -7.18 9.06
C THR A 54 2.42 -8.37 8.99
N PHE A 55 2.24 -9.07 10.09
CA PHE A 55 1.43 -10.28 10.15
C PHE A 55 0.60 -10.31 11.44
N ALA A 56 -0.54 -11.01 11.39
CA ALA A 56 -1.40 -11.23 12.53
C ALA A 56 -1.24 -12.68 13.01
N GLY A 57 -1.08 -12.86 14.33
CA GLY A 57 -0.88 -14.16 14.96
C GLY A 57 0.43 -14.22 15.77
N GLY A 58 0.51 -15.20 16.63
CA GLY A 58 1.69 -15.42 17.49
C GLY A 58 2.85 -16.12 16.76
N ASP A 59 3.61 -16.91 17.50
CA ASP A 59 4.82 -17.60 17.04
C ASP A 59 4.61 -18.48 15.81
N ASN A 60 3.43 -19.08 15.66
CA ASN A 60 3.07 -19.88 14.49
C ASN A 60 3.01 -19.03 13.20
N ALA A 61 2.47 -17.82 13.28
CA ALA A 61 2.42 -16.90 12.14
C ALA A 61 3.84 -16.41 11.77
N ARG A 62 4.68 -16.16 12.79
CA ARG A 62 6.08 -15.83 12.60
C ARG A 62 6.82 -16.94 11.83
N ALA A 63 6.67 -18.19 12.27
CA ALA A 63 7.28 -19.33 11.61
C ALA A 63 6.81 -19.49 10.16
N ALA A 64 5.51 -19.28 9.91
CA ALA A 64 4.94 -19.32 8.56
C ALA A 64 5.52 -18.22 7.65
N VAL A 65 5.68 -17.00 8.16
CA VAL A 65 6.29 -15.88 7.41
C VAL A 65 7.75 -16.19 7.05
N LEU A 66 8.55 -16.68 8.00
CA LEU A 66 9.93 -17.05 7.74
C LEU A 66 10.03 -18.18 6.72
N SER A 67 9.19 -19.22 6.85
CA SER A 67 9.11 -20.31 5.88
C SER A 67 8.72 -19.81 4.47
N ALA A 68 7.77 -18.88 4.39
CA ALA A 68 7.41 -18.25 3.12
C ALA A 68 8.58 -17.47 2.51
N MET A 69 9.35 -16.72 3.31
CA MET A 69 10.56 -16.03 2.86
C MET A 69 11.63 -16.98 2.35
N ASP A 70 11.84 -18.12 3.03
CA ASP A 70 12.82 -19.13 2.63
C ASP A 70 12.40 -19.82 1.32
N ALA A 71 11.11 -19.99 1.09
CA ALA A 71 10.55 -20.57 -0.13
C ALA A 71 10.62 -19.64 -1.35
N VAL A 72 10.88 -18.35 -1.16
CA VAL A 72 11.03 -17.38 -2.27
C VAL A 72 12.38 -17.59 -2.96
N ASP A 73 12.35 -18.18 -4.13
CA ASP A 73 13.49 -18.34 -5.04
C ASP A 73 13.33 -17.43 -6.27
N ALA A 74 14.45 -17.19 -6.98
CA ALA A 74 14.45 -16.43 -8.23
C ALA A 74 13.44 -16.98 -9.25
N LYS A 75 13.25 -18.29 -9.30
CA LYS A 75 12.27 -18.96 -10.16
C LYS A 75 10.82 -18.65 -9.75
N SER A 76 10.55 -18.54 -8.46
CA SER A 76 9.23 -18.17 -7.95
C SER A 76 8.87 -16.74 -8.29
N ILE A 77 9.83 -15.83 -8.22
CA ILE A 77 9.68 -14.42 -8.62
C ILE A 77 9.38 -14.33 -10.11
N GLU A 78 10.12 -15.07 -10.94
CA GLU A 78 9.90 -15.07 -12.39
C GLU A 78 8.54 -15.68 -12.78
N LYS A 79 8.13 -16.74 -12.10
CA LYS A 79 6.79 -17.31 -12.26
C LYS A 79 5.68 -16.36 -11.82
N ALA A 80 5.89 -15.63 -10.72
CA ALA A 80 4.93 -14.62 -10.24
C ALA A 80 4.80 -13.45 -11.21
N LYS A 81 5.90 -13.01 -11.84
CA LYS A 81 5.86 -11.99 -12.91
C LYS A 81 5.03 -12.43 -14.12
N LEU A 82 5.15 -13.69 -14.52
CA LEU A 82 4.37 -14.25 -15.63
C LEU A 82 2.89 -14.39 -15.28
N ALA A 83 2.59 -14.68 -14.03
CA ALA A 83 1.22 -14.82 -13.53
C ALA A 83 0.53 -13.47 -13.30
N CYS A 84 1.29 -12.41 -13.08
CA CYS A 84 0.80 -11.04 -12.86
C CYS A 84 1.34 -10.13 -13.96
N PRO A 85 0.82 -10.20 -15.20
CA PRO A 85 1.29 -9.32 -16.27
C PRO A 85 0.90 -7.89 -15.93
N THR A 86 1.90 -7.10 -15.57
CA THR A 86 1.82 -5.63 -15.47
C THR A 86 0.62 -5.13 -14.64
N ALA A 87 0.34 -5.73 -13.51
CA ALA A 87 -0.50 -5.08 -12.54
C ALA A 87 0.29 -3.85 -12.05
N LEU A 88 -0.12 -2.67 -12.50
CA LEU A 88 0.17 -1.46 -11.73
C LEU A 88 -0.03 -1.86 -10.28
N SER A 89 0.98 -1.65 -9.44
CA SER A 89 0.92 -2.09 -8.06
C SER A 89 -0.43 -1.65 -7.47
N VAL A 90 -1.03 -2.47 -6.62
CA VAL A 90 -2.34 -2.16 -5.98
C VAL A 90 -2.32 -0.75 -5.39
N ARG A 91 -1.14 -0.30 -4.96
CA ARG A 91 -0.88 1.03 -4.44
C ARG A 91 -1.00 2.12 -5.51
N THR A 92 -0.51 1.88 -6.73
CA THR A 92 -0.61 2.83 -7.85
C THR A 92 -2.04 2.90 -8.38
N HIS A 93 -2.75 1.78 -8.36
CA HIS A 93 -4.16 1.73 -8.77
C HIS A 93 -5.06 2.52 -7.81
N SER A 94 -4.86 2.41 -6.50
CA SER A 94 -5.62 3.21 -5.53
C SER A 94 -5.34 4.70 -5.69
N LEU A 95 -4.07 5.10 -5.86
CA LEU A 95 -3.71 6.50 -6.11
C LEU A 95 -4.30 7.06 -7.41
N LEU A 96 -4.31 6.26 -8.49
CA LEU A 96 -4.92 6.67 -9.76
C LEU A 96 -6.44 6.83 -9.63
N MET A 97 -7.11 5.93 -8.90
CA MET A 97 -8.55 6.04 -8.63
C MET A 97 -8.87 7.26 -7.77
N ASP A 98 -8.05 7.55 -6.76
CA ASP A 98 -8.21 8.73 -5.91
C ASP A 98 -8.02 10.02 -6.70
N ILE A 99 -6.99 10.08 -7.56
CA ILE A 99 -6.76 11.22 -8.46
C ILE A 99 -7.91 11.36 -9.47
N ALA A 100 -8.35 10.27 -10.08
CA ALA A 100 -9.46 10.28 -11.03
C ALA A 100 -10.78 10.75 -10.39
N LEU A 101 -11.06 10.30 -9.15
CA LEU A 101 -12.21 10.76 -8.37
C LEU A 101 -12.11 12.26 -8.03
N LEU A 102 -10.92 12.72 -7.65
CA LEU A 102 -10.69 14.12 -7.29
C LEU A 102 -10.83 15.03 -8.50
N VAL A 103 -10.23 14.66 -9.62
CA VAL A 103 -10.35 15.38 -10.90
C VAL A 103 -11.79 15.32 -11.41
N GLY A 104 -12.40 14.13 -11.41
CA GLY A 104 -13.79 13.96 -11.84
C GLY A 104 -14.79 14.77 -11.01
N SER A 105 -14.63 14.81 -9.70
CA SER A 105 -15.46 15.62 -8.81
C SER A 105 -15.30 17.12 -9.07
N HIS A 106 -14.07 17.57 -9.37
CA HIS A 106 -13.82 18.96 -9.72
C HIS A 106 -14.53 19.38 -11.02
N PHE A 107 -14.42 18.54 -12.06
CA PHE A 107 -15.10 18.80 -13.34
C PHE A 107 -16.62 18.68 -13.23
N ALA A 108 -17.14 17.72 -12.49
CA ALA A 108 -18.57 17.57 -12.25
C ALA A 108 -19.14 18.80 -11.54
N ARG A 109 -18.45 19.36 -10.54
CA ARG A 109 -18.84 20.61 -9.88
C ARG A 109 -18.86 21.79 -10.82
N LYS A 110 -17.90 21.87 -11.74
CA LYS A 110 -17.79 23.01 -12.67
C LYS A 110 -18.86 22.98 -13.75
N TRP A 111 -19.30 21.81 -14.17
CA TRP A 111 -20.19 21.65 -15.32
C TRP A 111 -21.66 21.43 -14.94
N PHE A 112 -21.93 20.72 -13.85
CA PHE A 112 -23.29 20.36 -13.44
C PHE A 112 -23.93 21.32 -12.42
N LEU A 113 -23.16 22.12 -11.67
CA LEU A 113 -23.74 23.02 -10.70
C LEU A 113 -23.81 24.46 -11.25
N PRO A 114 -25.00 25.02 -11.43
CA PRO A 114 -25.18 26.45 -11.73
C PRO A 114 -24.61 27.29 -10.58
N ALA A 115 -24.18 28.52 -10.95
CA ALA A 115 -23.43 29.40 -10.04
C ALA A 115 -24.05 29.61 -8.63
N PRO A 116 -25.38 29.73 -8.44
CA PRO A 116 -25.95 29.89 -7.11
C PRO A 116 -25.82 28.63 -6.22
N LEU A 117 -25.95 27.46 -6.82
CA LEU A 117 -25.80 26.19 -6.07
C LEU A 117 -24.35 25.90 -5.64
N ARG A 118 -23.37 26.41 -6.38
CA ARG A 118 -21.95 26.35 -5.99
C ARG A 118 -21.70 27.14 -4.70
N ALA A 119 -22.28 28.34 -4.59
CA ALA A 119 -22.15 29.18 -3.41
C ALA A 119 -22.77 28.52 -2.17
N ILE A 120 -23.98 27.97 -2.29
CA ILE A 120 -24.66 27.27 -1.20
C ILE A 120 -23.86 26.03 -0.73
N HIS A 121 -23.34 25.23 -1.67
CA HIS A 121 -22.53 24.06 -1.34
C HIS A 121 -21.21 24.44 -0.64
N THR A 122 -20.59 25.53 -1.06
CA THR A 122 -19.36 26.03 -0.41
C THR A 122 -19.65 26.49 1.02
N ILE A 123 -20.71 27.27 1.22
CA ILE A 123 -21.12 27.74 2.56
C ILE A 123 -21.45 26.53 3.47
N TRP A 124 -22.13 25.52 2.95
CA TRP A 124 -22.44 24.33 3.75
C TRP A 124 -21.19 23.53 4.14
N HIS A 125 -20.24 23.40 3.24
CA HIS A 125 -19.00 22.67 3.51
C HIS A 125 -18.14 23.36 4.59
N TYR A 126 -18.17 24.71 4.61
CA TYR A 126 -17.43 25.50 5.59
C TYR A 126 -18.21 25.81 6.88
N ARG A 127 -19.48 25.41 6.99
CA ARG A 127 -20.29 25.65 8.19
C ARG A 127 -19.68 25.09 9.48
N LEU A 128 -18.96 23.94 9.37
CA LEU A 128 -18.27 23.31 10.50
C LEU A 128 -17.10 24.15 10.98
N PHE A 129 -16.35 24.77 10.07
CA PHE A 129 -15.27 25.69 10.38
C PHE A 129 -15.81 27.00 10.98
N LEU A 130 -16.88 27.52 10.43
CA LEU A 130 -17.53 28.72 10.96
C LEU A 130 -18.09 28.49 12.36
N LYS A 131 -18.68 27.33 12.62
CA LYS A 131 -19.15 26.98 13.96
C LYS A 131 -18.01 26.87 14.95
N ALA A 132 -16.92 26.20 14.59
CA ALA A 132 -15.74 26.09 15.44
C ALA A 132 -15.09 27.48 15.72
N ALA A 133 -15.10 28.38 14.75
CA ALA A 133 -14.60 29.75 14.92
C ALA A 133 -15.49 30.60 15.83
N VAL A 134 -16.80 30.43 15.77
CA VAL A 134 -17.75 31.13 16.67
C VAL A 134 -17.69 30.57 18.09
N ASP A 135 -17.53 29.26 18.26
CA ASP A 135 -17.42 28.62 19.58
C ASP A 135 -16.08 28.93 20.27
N SER A 136 -15.10 29.53 19.57
CA SER A 136 -13.79 29.95 20.10
C SER A 136 -13.71 31.43 20.47
N LEU A 137 -14.77 32.22 20.22
CA LEU A 137 -14.90 33.64 20.62
C LEU A 137 -15.68 33.78 21.93
#